data_be4a6334dfda707475e08e230114c3dc
#
_entry.id   be4a6334dfda707475e08e230114c3dc
#
_cell.length_a   1.000
_cell.length_b   1.000
_cell.length_c   1.000
_cell.angle_alpha   90.00
_cell.angle_beta   90.00
_cell.angle_gamma   90.00
#
_symmetry.space_group_name_H-M   'P 1'
#
loop_
_entity.id
_entity.type
_entity.pdbx_description
1 polymer ?
#
loop_
_entity_poly.entity_id
_entity_poly.type
_entity_poly.pdbx_seq_one_letter_code
_entity_poly.pdbx_strand_id
1 'polypeptide(L)'
;MDAQFWDEMYRSRDQVFSGDPNGVLVTEVTGLPPSQALDVGCGEGADAIWLARHGWQVTAADISTTALQRAAAAAVDIKSRVAWTRADLNITPPPADAFDLVSVQYFPLSIQPDHTALRGLLNAVAPGGTLLFASHDLADLSPRPEQGFDPGDYYRPDDIAKLLDHDWTVLINETRPRTAPAPAGTHHTHDTVLRAQRLR
;
A
#
# COMPACT_ATOMS: atom_id res chain seq x y z
N MET A 1 3.97 -14.02 -6.34
CA MET A 1 2.74 -13.73 -7.14
C MET A 1 3.10 -12.73 -8.22
N ASP A 2 2.93 -13.07 -9.48
CA ASP A 2 3.31 -12.26 -10.64
C ASP A 2 2.12 -11.48 -11.23
N ALA A 3 2.36 -10.72 -12.30
CA ALA A 3 1.33 -9.92 -12.97
C ALA A 3 0.17 -10.78 -13.51
N GLN A 4 0.48 -12.01 -13.98
CA GLN A 4 -0.55 -12.89 -14.51
C GLN A 4 -1.50 -13.36 -13.42
N PHE A 5 -0.97 -13.76 -12.26
CA PHE A 5 -1.76 -14.16 -11.09
C PHE A 5 -2.75 -13.06 -10.69
N TRP A 6 -2.27 -11.81 -10.55
CA TRP A 6 -3.10 -10.68 -10.17
C TRP A 6 -4.13 -10.33 -11.25
N ASP A 7 -3.74 -10.32 -12.53
CA ASP A 7 -4.67 -10.08 -13.63
C ASP A 7 -5.79 -11.12 -13.69
N GLU A 8 -5.49 -12.40 -13.48
CA GLU A 8 -6.49 -13.47 -13.44
C GLU A 8 -7.43 -13.31 -12.23
N MET A 9 -6.89 -12.97 -11.06
CA MET A 9 -7.68 -12.70 -9.86
C MET A 9 -8.67 -11.54 -10.11
N TYR A 10 -8.22 -10.43 -10.67
CA TYR A 10 -9.10 -9.31 -10.97
C TYR A 10 -10.14 -9.67 -12.04
N ARG A 11 -9.80 -10.44 -13.06
CA ARG A 11 -10.76 -10.89 -14.08
C ARG A 11 -11.80 -11.87 -13.56
N SER A 12 -11.53 -12.56 -12.45
CA SER A 12 -12.44 -13.58 -11.90
C SER A 12 -13.76 -13.02 -11.36
N ARG A 13 -13.85 -11.73 -11.09
CA ARG A 13 -15.02 -11.01 -10.57
C ARG A 13 -15.10 -9.61 -11.16
N ASP A 14 -16.29 -9.05 -11.22
CA ASP A 14 -16.49 -7.67 -11.69
C ASP A 14 -15.86 -6.64 -10.74
N GLN A 15 -15.86 -6.94 -9.43
CA GLN A 15 -15.21 -6.16 -8.39
C GLN A 15 -14.61 -7.12 -7.36
N VAL A 16 -13.35 -6.93 -7.01
CA VAL A 16 -12.64 -7.79 -6.05
C VAL A 16 -12.72 -7.22 -4.63
N PHE A 17 -12.55 -5.91 -4.48
CA PHE A 17 -12.55 -5.22 -3.20
C PHE A 17 -13.78 -4.31 -3.03
N SER A 18 -14.01 -3.77 -1.83
CA SER A 18 -15.19 -2.97 -1.48
C SER A 18 -15.38 -1.72 -2.34
N GLY A 19 -14.30 -1.16 -2.88
CA GLY A 19 -14.30 0.15 -3.52
C GLY A 19 -14.21 1.31 -2.53
N ASP A 20 -14.25 1.03 -1.22
CA ASP A 20 -14.04 2.03 -0.16
C ASP A 20 -12.56 2.14 0.19
N PRO A 21 -12.06 3.32 0.58
CA PRO A 21 -10.69 3.50 1.01
C PRO A 21 -10.41 2.70 2.30
N ASN A 22 -9.16 2.28 2.46
CA ASN A 22 -8.75 1.57 3.66
C ASN A 22 -8.87 2.45 4.91
N GLY A 23 -9.48 1.92 5.97
CA GLY A 23 -9.72 2.66 7.21
C GLY A 23 -8.44 3.16 7.87
N VAL A 24 -7.34 2.41 7.75
CA VAL A 24 -6.00 2.84 8.22
C VAL A 24 -5.55 4.08 7.45
N LEU A 25 -5.65 4.08 6.11
CA LEU A 25 -5.28 5.26 5.31
C LEU A 25 -6.08 6.49 5.74
N VAL A 26 -7.41 6.37 5.81
CA VAL A 26 -8.29 7.48 6.18
C VAL A 26 -7.92 8.05 7.55
N THR A 27 -7.70 7.16 8.54
CA THR A 27 -7.37 7.57 9.91
C THR A 27 -6.03 8.30 9.98
N GLU A 28 -5.00 7.77 9.33
CA GLU A 28 -3.63 8.25 9.49
C GLU A 28 -3.29 9.45 8.59
N VAL A 29 -4.00 9.62 7.48
CA VAL A 29 -3.72 10.67 6.50
C VAL A 29 -4.63 11.89 6.67
N THR A 30 -5.80 11.73 7.32
CA THR A 30 -6.67 12.86 7.63
C THR A 30 -5.92 13.91 8.46
N GLY A 31 -5.89 15.15 7.95
CA GLY A 31 -5.19 16.28 8.58
C GLY A 31 -3.72 16.45 8.17
N LEU A 32 -3.15 15.54 7.38
CA LEU A 32 -1.87 15.80 6.74
C LEU A 32 -2.06 16.81 5.57
N PRO A 33 -1.11 17.72 5.35
CA PRO A 33 -1.16 18.63 4.22
C PRO A 33 -1.01 17.83 2.92
N PRO A 34 -1.98 17.91 1.97
CA PRO A 34 -1.90 17.16 0.73
C PRO A 34 -0.77 17.68 -0.18
N SER A 35 0.00 16.77 -0.74
CA SER A 35 1.11 17.03 -1.66
C SER A 35 1.27 15.83 -2.63
N GLN A 36 2.47 15.28 -2.83
CA GLN A 36 2.72 14.13 -3.69
C GLN A 36 2.55 12.82 -2.90
N ALA A 37 1.72 11.90 -3.39
CA ALA A 37 1.52 10.60 -2.79
C ALA A 37 1.83 9.46 -3.76
N LEU A 38 2.45 8.39 -3.24
CA LEU A 38 2.55 7.09 -3.90
C LEU A 38 1.59 6.11 -3.21
N ASP A 39 0.69 5.54 -3.99
CA ASP A 39 -0.17 4.43 -3.57
C ASP A 39 0.40 3.12 -4.14
N VAL A 40 0.93 2.27 -3.27
CA VAL A 40 1.68 1.04 -3.60
C VAL A 40 0.74 -0.15 -3.65
N GLY A 41 0.61 -0.79 -4.81
CA GLY A 41 -0.33 -1.89 -5.00
C GLY A 41 -1.77 -1.37 -4.96
N CYS A 42 -2.05 -0.32 -5.73
CA CYS A 42 -3.30 0.44 -5.64
C CYS A 42 -4.57 -0.35 -6.01
N GLY A 43 -4.44 -1.53 -6.61
CA GLY A 43 -5.56 -2.36 -7.01
C GLY A 43 -6.59 -1.62 -7.87
N GLU A 44 -7.85 -1.70 -7.48
CA GLU A 44 -8.98 -1.02 -8.16
C GLU A 44 -9.08 0.48 -7.80
N GLY A 45 -8.08 1.02 -7.07
CA GLY A 45 -7.83 2.45 -6.93
C GLY A 45 -8.58 3.17 -5.81
N ALA A 46 -9.21 2.47 -4.87
CA ALA A 46 -10.02 3.08 -3.83
C ALA A 46 -9.25 4.13 -2.99
N ASP A 47 -8.04 3.79 -2.55
CA ASP A 47 -7.15 4.66 -1.78
C ASP A 47 -6.64 5.84 -2.61
N ALA A 48 -6.16 5.59 -3.83
CA ALA A 48 -5.72 6.63 -4.75
C ALA A 48 -6.82 7.65 -5.07
N ILE A 49 -8.05 7.17 -5.30
CA ILE A 49 -9.22 8.01 -5.56
C ILE A 49 -9.56 8.87 -4.33
N TRP A 50 -9.55 8.26 -3.14
CA TRP A 50 -9.79 8.99 -1.90
C TRP A 50 -8.74 10.08 -1.68
N LEU A 51 -7.44 9.76 -1.81
CA LEU A 51 -6.35 10.71 -1.71
C LEU A 51 -6.52 11.88 -2.68
N ALA A 52 -6.79 11.60 -3.94
CA ALA A 52 -6.96 12.62 -4.97
C ALA A 52 -8.14 13.56 -4.69
N ARG A 53 -9.27 13.02 -4.18
CA ARG A 53 -10.42 13.81 -3.74
C ARG A 53 -10.13 14.70 -2.53
N HIS A 54 -9.12 14.31 -1.71
CA HIS A 54 -8.63 15.09 -0.57
C HIS A 54 -7.44 15.99 -0.92
N GLY A 55 -7.18 16.22 -2.22
CA GLY A 55 -6.23 17.23 -2.67
C GLY A 55 -4.84 16.71 -3.03
N TRP A 56 -4.55 15.42 -2.81
CA TRP A 56 -3.25 14.83 -3.15
C TRP A 56 -3.05 14.70 -4.66
N GLN A 57 -1.81 14.83 -5.11
CA GLN A 57 -1.38 14.40 -6.45
C GLN A 57 -0.82 12.98 -6.31
N VAL A 58 -1.47 12.01 -6.94
CA VAL A 58 -1.22 10.59 -6.65
C VAL A 58 -0.54 9.90 -7.83
N THR A 59 0.55 9.20 -7.57
CA THR A 59 1.04 8.12 -8.41
C THR A 59 0.50 6.82 -7.85
N ALA A 60 -0.40 6.17 -8.56
CA ALA A 60 -1.01 4.90 -8.15
C ALA A 60 -0.38 3.78 -8.96
N ALA A 61 0.38 2.90 -8.29
CA ALA A 61 1.16 1.86 -8.94
C ALA A 61 0.58 0.47 -8.62
N ASP A 62 0.41 -0.34 -9.67
CA ASP A 62 0.06 -1.75 -9.54
C ASP A 62 0.71 -2.57 -10.64
N ILE A 63 0.91 -3.86 -10.40
CA ILE A 63 1.45 -4.80 -11.40
C ILE A 63 0.36 -5.25 -12.39
N SER A 64 -0.92 -5.22 -11.97
CA SER A 64 -2.07 -5.68 -12.75
C SER A 64 -2.58 -4.59 -13.69
N THR A 65 -2.55 -4.89 -14.98
CA THR A 65 -3.20 -4.04 -15.99
C THR A 65 -4.71 -3.99 -15.83
N THR A 66 -5.32 -5.10 -15.44
CA THR A 66 -6.78 -5.20 -15.24
C THR A 66 -7.24 -4.31 -14.09
N ALA A 67 -6.51 -4.31 -12.96
CA ALA A 67 -6.80 -3.44 -11.83
C ALA A 67 -6.71 -1.96 -12.22
N LEU A 68 -5.61 -1.55 -12.85
CA LEU A 68 -5.39 -0.16 -13.29
C LEU A 68 -6.45 0.33 -14.27
N GLN A 69 -6.91 -0.51 -15.19
CA GLN A 69 -8.00 -0.17 -16.12
C GLN A 69 -9.31 0.12 -15.38
N ARG A 70 -9.65 -0.68 -14.36
CA ARG A 70 -10.83 -0.46 -13.51
C ARG A 70 -10.70 0.80 -12.68
N ALA A 71 -9.55 0.98 -12.04
CA ALA A 71 -9.25 2.18 -11.26
C ALA A 71 -9.39 3.45 -12.11
N ALA A 72 -8.80 3.48 -13.31
CA ALA A 72 -8.91 4.62 -14.22
C ALA A 72 -10.35 4.87 -14.70
N ALA A 73 -11.15 3.81 -14.90
CA ALA A 73 -12.56 3.93 -15.27
C ALA A 73 -13.41 4.50 -14.12
N ALA A 74 -13.10 4.18 -12.87
CA ALA A 74 -13.79 4.71 -11.69
C ALA A 74 -13.41 6.15 -11.34
N ALA A 75 -12.26 6.65 -11.84
CA ALA A 75 -11.65 7.92 -11.45
C ALA A 75 -11.90 9.05 -12.46
N VAL A 76 -13.01 9.06 -13.18
CA VAL A 76 -13.27 10.01 -14.28
C VAL A 76 -13.27 11.46 -13.83
N ASP A 77 -13.73 11.74 -12.62
CA ASP A 77 -13.87 13.07 -12.03
C ASP A 77 -12.53 13.66 -11.52
N ILE A 78 -11.48 12.83 -11.39
CA ILE A 78 -10.20 13.23 -10.79
C ILE A 78 -9.00 12.93 -11.70
N LYS A 79 -9.19 12.76 -12.99
CA LYS A 79 -8.16 12.35 -13.97
C LYS A 79 -6.87 13.17 -13.91
N SER A 80 -6.95 14.45 -13.57
CA SER A 80 -5.77 15.33 -13.50
C SER A 80 -4.94 15.16 -12.21
N ARG A 81 -5.42 14.36 -11.25
CA ARG A 81 -4.77 14.20 -9.95
C ARG A 81 -4.17 12.82 -9.74
N VAL A 82 -4.44 11.85 -10.61
CA VAL A 82 -3.93 10.48 -10.47
C VAL A 82 -3.22 10.04 -11.74
N ALA A 83 -1.96 9.63 -11.58
CA ALA A 83 -1.18 8.92 -12.59
C ALA A 83 -1.23 7.41 -12.31
N TRP A 84 -1.94 6.67 -13.14
CA TRP A 84 -2.03 5.20 -13.06
C TRP A 84 -0.81 4.59 -13.72
N THR A 85 0.03 3.89 -12.95
CA THR A 85 1.33 3.40 -13.38
C THR A 85 1.43 1.89 -13.22
N ARG A 86 1.74 1.18 -14.31
CA ARG A 86 2.03 -0.25 -14.20
C ARG A 86 3.48 -0.45 -13.79
N ALA A 87 3.70 -1.00 -12.60
CA ALA A 87 5.02 -1.31 -12.08
C ALA A 87 5.00 -2.52 -11.14
N ASP A 88 6.03 -3.33 -11.21
CA ASP A 88 6.33 -4.30 -10.15
C ASP A 88 7.29 -3.65 -9.15
N LEU A 89 6.75 -3.18 -8.04
CA LEU A 89 7.50 -2.47 -7.01
C LEU A 89 8.40 -3.39 -6.17
N ASN A 90 8.29 -4.70 -6.32
CA ASN A 90 9.29 -5.64 -5.78
C ASN A 90 10.60 -5.66 -6.61
N ILE A 91 10.56 -5.13 -7.84
CA ILE A 91 11.70 -5.17 -8.77
C ILE A 91 12.12 -3.76 -9.19
N THR A 92 11.15 -2.89 -9.45
CA THR A 92 11.39 -1.53 -9.99
C THR A 92 11.13 -0.50 -8.91
N PRO A 93 12.18 0.10 -8.32
CA PRO A 93 11.99 1.09 -7.27
C PRO A 93 11.32 2.36 -7.82
N PRO A 94 10.47 3.03 -7.03
CA PRO A 94 9.98 4.35 -7.38
C PRO A 94 11.11 5.39 -7.39
N PRO A 95 10.88 6.58 -7.98
CA PRO A 95 11.84 7.69 -7.88
C PRO A 95 12.15 8.06 -6.42
N ALA A 96 13.42 8.26 -6.11
CA ALA A 96 13.85 8.67 -4.77
C ALA A 96 13.39 10.10 -4.45
N ASP A 97 13.12 10.36 -3.16
CA ASP A 97 12.78 11.69 -2.61
C ASP A 97 11.56 12.37 -3.29
N ALA A 98 10.66 11.57 -3.87
CA ALA A 98 9.62 12.09 -4.76
C ALA A 98 8.24 12.25 -4.08
N PHE A 99 8.02 11.62 -2.93
CA PHE A 99 6.68 11.55 -2.35
C PHE A 99 6.65 12.00 -0.88
N ASP A 100 5.71 12.89 -0.56
CA ASP A 100 5.43 13.33 0.80
C ASP A 100 4.64 12.27 1.60
N LEU A 101 3.97 11.36 0.87
CA LEU A 101 3.32 10.18 1.42
C LEU A 101 3.62 8.95 0.55
N VAL A 102 4.18 7.91 1.15
CA VAL A 102 4.22 6.57 0.56
C VAL A 102 3.28 5.67 1.35
N SER A 103 2.16 5.31 0.73
CA SER A 103 1.12 4.45 1.32
C SER A 103 1.23 3.04 0.80
N VAL A 104 1.33 2.09 1.71
CA VAL A 104 1.44 0.65 1.43
C VAL A 104 0.36 -0.08 2.23
N GLN A 105 -0.77 -0.36 1.60
CA GLN A 105 -1.93 -0.96 2.27
C GLN A 105 -2.12 -2.41 1.82
N TYR A 106 -1.81 -3.34 2.72
CA TYR A 106 -1.98 -4.80 2.51
C TYR A 106 -1.25 -5.34 1.27
N PHE A 107 -0.22 -4.62 0.84
CA PHE A 107 0.63 -5.02 -0.29
C PHE A 107 1.64 -6.09 0.13
N PRO A 108 1.77 -7.21 -0.60
CA PRO A 108 2.68 -8.29 -0.27
C PRO A 108 4.12 -7.93 -0.67
N LEU A 109 4.76 -7.04 0.09
CA LEU A 109 6.16 -6.67 -0.11
C LEU A 109 7.06 -7.82 0.30
N SER A 110 7.69 -8.45 -0.68
CA SER A 110 8.52 -9.64 -0.45
C SER A 110 9.80 -9.32 0.31
N ILE A 111 10.13 -10.18 1.28
CA ILE A 111 11.43 -10.12 1.97
C ILE A 111 12.52 -10.59 0.98
N GLN A 112 13.49 -9.71 0.73
CA GLN A 112 14.65 -9.98 -0.10
C GLN A 112 15.92 -9.92 0.76
N PRO A 113 16.94 -10.74 0.48
CA PRO A 113 18.17 -10.78 1.31
C PRO A 113 18.90 -9.44 1.42
N ASP A 114 18.81 -8.61 0.37
CA ASP A 114 19.42 -7.28 0.28
C ASP A 114 18.44 -6.13 0.59
N HIS A 115 17.18 -6.44 0.91
CA HIS A 115 16.10 -5.49 1.18
C HIS A 115 15.85 -4.49 0.02
N THR A 116 16.19 -4.81 -1.22
CA THR A 116 16.17 -3.86 -2.35
C THR A 116 14.79 -3.22 -2.55
N ALA A 117 13.71 -4.00 -2.55
CA ALA A 117 12.36 -3.47 -2.72
C ALA A 117 11.96 -2.53 -1.57
N LEU A 118 12.20 -2.95 -0.33
CA LEU A 118 11.93 -2.11 0.85
C LEU A 118 12.73 -0.81 0.80
N ARG A 119 14.05 -0.88 0.55
CA ARG A 119 14.90 0.32 0.43
C ARG A 119 14.41 1.24 -0.67
N GLY A 120 13.94 0.69 -1.80
CA GLY A 120 13.34 1.47 -2.87
C GLY A 120 12.13 2.29 -2.40
N LEU A 121 11.23 1.68 -1.62
CA LEU A 121 10.07 2.37 -1.05
C LEU A 121 10.47 3.40 0.02
N LEU A 122 11.42 3.07 0.90
CA LEU A 122 11.93 4.02 1.91
C LEU A 122 12.60 5.24 1.26
N ASN A 123 13.41 5.01 0.24
CA ASN A 123 14.08 6.09 -0.50
C ASN A 123 13.09 6.97 -1.28
N ALA A 124 11.93 6.46 -1.66
CA ALA A 124 10.91 7.22 -2.37
C ALA A 124 10.22 8.28 -1.49
N VAL A 125 10.25 8.11 -0.17
CA VAL A 125 9.72 9.10 0.78
C VAL A 125 10.64 10.33 0.78
N ALA A 126 10.09 11.50 0.51
CA ALA A 126 10.85 12.76 0.56
C ALA A 126 11.26 13.12 2.00
N PRO A 127 12.32 13.92 2.21
CA PRO A 127 12.61 14.50 3.52
C PRO A 127 11.40 15.23 4.11
N GLY A 128 11.04 14.92 5.34
CA GLY A 128 9.83 15.38 6.00
C GLY A 128 8.57 14.58 5.66
N GLY A 129 8.64 13.68 4.67
CA GLY A 129 7.54 12.84 4.23
C GLY A 129 7.22 11.68 5.17
N THR A 130 6.13 11.01 4.88
CA THR A 130 5.55 9.93 5.70
C THR A 130 5.53 8.61 4.94
N LEU A 131 6.03 7.55 5.57
CA LEU A 131 5.71 6.17 5.23
C LEU A 131 4.49 5.74 6.06
N LEU A 132 3.46 5.22 5.39
CA LEU A 132 2.33 4.54 6.04
C LEU A 132 2.25 3.11 5.50
N PHE A 133 2.52 2.14 6.36
CA PHE A 133 2.48 0.72 6.01
C PHE A 133 1.47 -0.01 6.88
N ALA A 134 0.51 -0.70 6.25
CA ALA A 134 -0.47 -1.50 6.96
C ALA A 134 -0.53 -2.93 6.41
N SER A 135 -0.69 -3.88 7.29
CA SER A 135 -0.92 -5.29 6.96
C SER A 135 -1.98 -5.89 7.88
N HIS A 136 -2.52 -7.05 7.48
CA HIS A 136 -3.34 -7.85 8.39
C HIS A 136 -2.50 -8.38 9.55
N ASP A 137 -3.10 -8.55 10.72
CA ASP A 137 -2.44 -9.26 11.82
C ASP A 137 -2.13 -10.70 11.39
N LEU A 138 -0.93 -11.18 11.76
CA LEU A 138 -0.54 -12.57 11.52
C LEU A 138 -1.48 -13.59 12.15
N ALA A 139 -2.10 -13.25 13.28
CA ALA A 139 -3.08 -14.12 13.93
C ALA A 139 -4.29 -14.42 13.03
N ASP A 140 -4.59 -13.50 12.10
CA ASP A 140 -5.69 -13.61 11.14
C ASP A 140 -5.25 -14.28 9.81
N LEU A 141 -3.96 -14.59 9.64
CA LEU A 141 -3.39 -15.15 8.42
C LEU A 141 -2.95 -16.60 8.62
N SER A 142 -3.17 -17.42 7.59
CA SER A 142 -2.66 -18.78 7.54
C SER A 142 -1.89 -19.01 6.25
N PRO A 143 -0.79 -19.77 6.28
CA PRO A 143 -0.11 -20.21 5.07
C PRO A 143 -1.06 -20.95 4.14
N ARG A 144 -0.92 -20.72 2.84
CA ARG A 144 -1.65 -21.42 1.76
C ARG A 144 -0.66 -21.95 0.75
N PRO A 145 0.03 -23.05 1.08
CA PRO A 145 1.11 -23.60 0.24
C PRO A 145 0.66 -23.95 -1.18
N GLU A 146 -0.61 -24.36 -1.33
CA GLU A 146 -1.21 -24.66 -2.62
C GLU A 146 -1.35 -23.41 -3.54
N GLN A 147 -1.30 -22.20 -2.95
CA GLN A 147 -1.32 -20.94 -3.66
C GLN A 147 0.06 -20.25 -3.67
N GLY A 148 1.10 -20.91 -3.13
CA GLY A 148 2.43 -20.32 -2.99
C GLY A 148 2.46 -19.12 -2.04
N PHE A 149 1.58 -19.08 -1.03
CA PHE A 149 1.49 -17.98 -0.08
C PHE A 149 1.92 -18.44 1.32
N ASP A 150 3.00 -17.83 1.84
CA ASP A 150 3.42 -17.88 3.23
C ASP A 150 3.52 -16.45 3.77
N PRO A 151 2.77 -16.10 4.82
CA PRO A 151 2.85 -14.76 5.43
C PRO A 151 4.27 -14.38 5.89
N GLY A 152 5.11 -15.38 6.20
CA GLY A 152 6.49 -15.18 6.61
C GLY A 152 7.43 -14.68 5.49
N ASP A 153 7.00 -14.76 4.23
CA ASP A 153 7.80 -14.30 3.08
C ASP A 153 7.67 -12.78 2.84
N TYR A 154 6.82 -12.09 3.62
CA TYR A 154 6.50 -10.69 3.39
C TYR A 154 6.80 -9.82 4.61
N TYR A 155 7.28 -8.58 4.34
CA TYR A 155 7.49 -7.58 5.39
C TYR A 155 6.21 -7.23 6.12
N ARG A 156 6.36 -7.06 7.42
CA ARG A 156 5.34 -6.52 8.31
C ARG A 156 5.79 -5.18 8.87
N PRO A 157 4.85 -4.37 9.39
CA PRO A 157 5.16 -3.12 10.07
C PRO A 157 6.32 -3.22 11.07
N ASP A 158 6.30 -4.21 11.95
CA ASP A 158 7.36 -4.44 12.96
C ASP A 158 8.74 -4.74 12.36
N ASP A 159 8.77 -5.47 11.26
CA ASP A 159 10.04 -5.81 10.59
C ASP A 159 10.64 -4.57 9.94
N ILE A 160 9.80 -3.73 9.33
CA ILE A 160 10.22 -2.47 8.73
C ILE A 160 10.70 -1.51 9.82
N ALA A 161 9.94 -1.37 10.92
CA ALA A 161 10.30 -0.47 12.03
C ALA A 161 11.69 -0.77 12.61
N LYS A 162 12.09 -2.05 12.66
CA LYS A 162 13.43 -2.48 13.14
C LYS A 162 14.57 -2.14 12.15
N LEU A 163 14.24 -1.95 10.86
CA LEU A 163 15.18 -1.65 9.79
C LEU A 163 15.34 -0.14 9.54
N LEU A 164 14.45 0.69 10.11
CA LEU A 164 14.59 2.14 10.04
C LEU A 164 15.79 2.61 10.87
N ASP A 165 16.54 3.54 10.32
CA ASP A 165 17.72 4.13 10.96
C ASP A 165 17.39 5.47 11.65
N HIS A 166 18.44 6.22 12.04
CA HIS A 166 18.33 7.51 12.74
C HIS A 166 17.74 8.65 11.87
N ASP A 167 17.57 8.44 10.58
CA ASP A 167 16.92 9.39 9.66
C ASP A 167 15.39 9.27 9.70
N TRP A 168 14.85 8.39 10.54
CA TRP A 168 13.44 8.17 10.69
C TRP A 168 12.95 8.34 12.12
N THR A 169 11.72 8.84 12.26
CA THR A 169 10.97 8.82 13.52
C THR A 169 9.74 7.93 13.36
N VAL A 170 9.68 6.86 14.14
CA VAL A 170 8.47 6.02 14.23
C VAL A 170 7.43 6.75 15.07
N LEU A 171 6.29 7.08 14.46
CA LEU A 171 5.17 7.77 15.10
C LEU A 171 4.14 6.78 15.63
N ILE A 172 3.89 5.69 14.87
CA ILE A 172 2.96 4.62 15.21
C ILE A 172 3.62 3.30 14.80
N ASN A 173 3.57 2.32 15.68
CA ASN A 173 3.88 0.92 15.41
C ASN A 173 3.04 0.06 16.35
N GLU A 174 1.87 -0.37 15.90
CA GLU A 174 0.90 -1.07 16.74
C GLU A 174 0.01 -2.03 15.95
N THR A 175 -0.55 -3.01 16.66
CA THR A 175 -1.68 -3.81 16.17
C THR A 175 -2.94 -3.31 16.85
N ARG A 176 -3.99 -3.04 16.06
CA ARG A 176 -5.26 -2.48 16.56
C ARG A 176 -6.47 -3.08 15.84
N PRO A 177 -7.67 -3.06 16.46
CA PRO A 177 -8.89 -3.47 15.78
C PRO A 177 -9.12 -2.67 14.49
N ARG A 178 -9.62 -3.35 13.47
CA ARG A 178 -9.98 -2.70 12.19
C ARG A 178 -11.05 -1.65 12.40
N THR A 179 -10.91 -0.53 11.72
CA THR A 179 -11.93 0.53 11.68
C THR A 179 -12.95 0.36 10.56
N ALA A 180 -12.58 -0.38 9.50
CA ALA A 180 -13.46 -0.73 8.39
C ALA A 180 -13.86 -2.21 8.48
N PRO A 181 -15.07 -2.58 8.01
CA PRO A 181 -15.49 -3.97 7.96
C PRO A 181 -14.48 -4.84 7.20
N ALA A 182 -14.28 -6.07 7.65
CA ALA A 182 -13.49 -7.04 6.91
C ALA A 182 -14.18 -7.32 5.55
N PRO A 183 -13.40 -7.54 4.48
CA PRO A 183 -13.97 -7.96 3.21
C PRO A 183 -14.80 -9.23 3.38
N ALA A 184 -15.90 -9.34 2.63
CA ALA A 184 -16.80 -10.48 2.72
C ALA A 184 -16.03 -11.81 2.54
N GLY A 185 -16.26 -12.75 3.45
CA GLY A 185 -15.59 -14.06 3.44
C GLY A 185 -14.19 -14.08 4.05
N THR A 186 -13.74 -12.99 4.69
CA THR A 186 -12.49 -12.94 5.45
C THR A 186 -12.78 -12.76 6.95
N HIS A 187 -11.80 -13.13 7.79
CA HIS A 187 -11.88 -13.01 9.25
C HIS A 187 -10.85 -12.04 9.82
N HIS A 188 -10.41 -11.06 9.00
CA HIS A 188 -9.43 -10.08 9.43
C HIS A 188 -10.05 -9.10 10.43
N THR A 189 -9.66 -9.21 11.69
CA THR A 189 -10.21 -8.43 12.81
C THR A 189 -9.29 -7.30 13.24
N HIS A 190 -7.98 -7.42 12.97
CA HIS A 190 -6.96 -6.46 13.37
C HIS A 190 -6.08 -6.07 12.20
N ASP A 191 -5.59 -4.83 12.26
CA ASP A 191 -4.57 -4.29 11.37
C ASP A 191 -3.30 -4.01 12.18
N THR A 192 -2.14 -4.38 11.62
CA THR A 192 -0.84 -3.94 12.11
C THR A 192 -0.40 -2.74 11.29
N VAL A 193 -0.03 -1.66 11.95
CA VAL A 193 0.20 -0.34 11.32
C VAL A 193 1.55 0.22 11.75
N LEU A 194 2.34 0.65 10.76
CA LEU A 194 3.51 1.49 10.94
C LEU A 194 3.27 2.84 10.26
N ARG A 195 3.42 3.92 11.01
CA ARG A 195 3.56 5.27 10.48
C ARG A 195 4.89 5.84 10.93
N ALA A 196 5.74 6.17 9.97
CA ALA A 196 7.05 6.72 10.23
C ALA A 196 7.28 7.97 9.39
N GLN A 197 7.99 8.96 9.95
CA GLN A 197 8.36 10.19 9.27
C GLN A 197 9.86 10.16 8.95
N ARG A 198 10.21 10.46 7.71
CA ARG A 198 11.60 10.66 7.31
C ARG A 198 12.07 12.06 7.70
N LEU A 199 13.20 12.17 8.38
CA LEU A 199 13.72 13.45 8.88
C LEU A 199 14.55 14.18 7.82
N ARG A 200 15.32 13.44 7.01
CA ARG A 200 16.25 13.96 6.01
C ARG A 200 16.61 12.93 4.93
#